data_309c0651457a7c063a147940adee42c0
#
_entry.id   309c0651457a7c063a147940adee42c0
#
_cell.length_a   1.000
_cell.length_b   1.000
_cell.length_c   1.000
_cell.angle_alpha   90.00
_cell.angle_beta   90.00
_cell.angle_gamma   90.00
#
_symmetry.space_group_name_H-M   'P 1'
#
loop_
_entity.id
_entity.type
_entity.pdbx_description
1 polymer ?
#
loop_
_entity_poly.entity_id
_entity_poly.type
_entity_poly.pdbx_seq_one_letter_code
_entity_poly.pdbx_strand_id
1 'polypeptide(L)'
;MEIILVRHGLTKANKERIFSTEDTSLDESSYELLKKTKEKLKDFKIDRIYTSDLLRAKQTAKILGFENFTSDSRLNEMDFGDFKGKSYDYVFNTYDNFFQNQKDDIFHIKYPNGENRIDLINRLSEFYDELVEKNEDALCISHGIAIKASLFWILKDLSAWDNFWIENGSITVFQIEDKKKLIKALNIL
;
A
#
# COMPACT_ATOMS: atom_id res chain seq x y z
N MET A 1 15.66 -6.24 12.37
CA MET A 1 14.87 -5.01 12.13
C MET A 1 13.46 -5.35 11.70
N GLU A 2 12.53 -4.43 11.89
CA GLU A 2 11.14 -4.59 11.44
C GLU A 2 10.74 -3.46 10.47
N ILE A 3 9.98 -3.82 9.44
CA ILE A 3 9.30 -2.88 8.54
C ILE A 3 7.80 -3.03 8.80
N ILE A 4 7.20 -1.98 9.37
CA ILE A 4 5.79 -1.93 9.74
C ILE A 4 5.05 -1.18 8.64
N LEU A 5 4.12 -1.85 7.98
CA LEU A 5 3.32 -1.27 6.90
C LEU A 5 1.93 -0.97 7.42
N VAL A 6 1.43 0.25 7.21
CA VAL A 6 0.06 0.64 7.53
C VAL A 6 -0.66 1.06 6.25
N ARG A 7 -1.78 0.41 5.94
CA ARG A 7 -2.67 0.91 4.90
C ARG A 7 -3.37 2.17 5.39
N HIS A 8 -3.43 3.21 4.56
CA HIS A 8 -4.17 4.44 4.87
C HIS A 8 -5.60 4.16 5.34
N GLY A 9 -6.17 5.08 6.10
CA GLY A 9 -7.55 5.03 6.56
C GLY A 9 -8.57 5.02 5.41
N LEU A 10 -9.85 4.80 5.73
CA LEU A 10 -10.92 4.75 4.74
C LEU A 10 -11.06 6.11 4.02
N THR A 11 -11.34 6.09 2.73
CA THR A 11 -11.62 7.28 1.91
C THR A 11 -13.05 7.23 1.38
N LYS A 12 -13.58 8.39 0.97
CA LYS A 12 -14.87 8.43 0.26
C LYS A 12 -14.81 7.62 -1.04
N ALA A 13 -13.69 7.70 -1.77
CA ALA A 13 -13.48 6.94 -2.99
C ALA A 13 -13.53 5.41 -2.76
N ASN A 14 -13.06 4.91 -1.60
CA ASN A 14 -13.21 3.49 -1.24
C ASN A 14 -14.70 3.10 -1.09
N LYS A 15 -15.50 3.96 -0.43
CA LYS A 15 -16.93 3.71 -0.24
C LYS A 15 -17.72 3.76 -1.55
N GLU A 16 -17.40 4.70 -2.40
CA GLU A 16 -18.07 4.93 -3.68
C GLU A 16 -17.52 4.07 -4.83
N ARG A 17 -16.53 3.22 -4.55
CA ARG A 17 -15.87 2.37 -5.56
C ARG A 17 -15.32 3.17 -6.73
N ILE A 18 -14.54 4.21 -6.41
CA ILE A 18 -13.87 5.09 -7.37
C ILE A 18 -12.36 4.81 -7.31
N PHE A 19 -11.69 4.76 -8.46
CA PHE A 19 -10.22 4.76 -8.53
C PHE A 19 -9.70 6.08 -7.96
N SER A 20 -8.99 6.01 -6.83
CA SER A 20 -8.50 7.20 -6.12
C SER A 20 -7.53 8.01 -6.97
N THR A 21 -7.59 9.33 -6.82
CA THR A 21 -6.60 10.28 -7.34
C THR A 21 -5.52 10.57 -6.30
N GLU A 22 -4.56 11.42 -6.65
CA GLU A 22 -3.50 11.88 -5.75
C GLU A 22 -4.08 12.66 -4.56
N ASP A 23 -5.08 13.49 -4.81
CA ASP A 23 -5.72 14.39 -3.85
C ASP A 23 -6.89 13.75 -3.08
N THR A 24 -7.14 12.46 -3.29
CA THR A 24 -8.20 11.75 -2.55
C THR A 24 -7.90 11.79 -1.06
N SER A 25 -8.80 12.44 -0.28
CA SER A 25 -8.69 12.59 1.17
C SER A 25 -9.33 11.43 1.93
N LEU A 26 -8.99 11.33 3.23
CA LEU A 26 -9.65 10.43 4.15
C LEU A 26 -11.12 10.82 4.36
N ASP A 27 -11.95 9.82 4.63
CA ASP A 27 -13.31 9.99 5.13
C ASP A 27 -13.30 10.17 6.65
N GLU A 28 -14.25 10.91 7.19
CA GLU A 28 -14.35 11.16 8.64
C GLU A 28 -14.45 9.87 9.47
N SER A 29 -15.07 8.81 8.93
CA SER A 29 -15.16 7.51 9.61
C SER A 29 -13.80 6.83 9.83
N SER A 30 -12.73 7.32 9.19
CA SER A 30 -11.37 6.83 9.41
C SER A 30 -10.83 7.09 10.80
N TYR A 31 -11.30 8.13 11.51
CA TYR A 31 -10.74 8.53 12.80
C TYR A 31 -10.82 7.42 13.84
N GLU A 32 -11.98 6.78 13.99
CA GLU A 32 -12.16 5.71 14.96
C GLU A 32 -11.35 4.45 14.61
N LEU A 33 -11.25 4.13 13.33
CA LEU A 33 -10.40 3.05 12.85
C LEU A 33 -8.93 3.33 13.17
N LEU A 34 -8.43 4.51 12.82
CA LEU A 34 -7.03 4.88 12.99
C LEU A 34 -6.63 5.07 14.46
N LYS A 35 -7.56 5.38 15.36
CA LYS A 35 -7.31 5.34 16.81
C LYS A 35 -6.89 3.94 17.26
N LYS A 36 -7.59 2.89 16.79
CA LYS A 36 -7.23 1.50 17.12
C LYS A 36 -5.86 1.15 16.56
N THR A 37 -5.58 1.53 15.31
CA THR A 37 -4.26 1.34 14.69
C THR A 37 -3.17 2.04 15.52
N LYS A 38 -3.41 3.29 15.94
CA LYS A 38 -2.48 4.06 16.77
C LYS A 38 -2.12 3.35 18.07
N GLU A 39 -3.13 2.79 18.78
CA GLU A 39 -2.88 2.07 20.03
C GLU A 39 -1.98 0.84 19.79
N LYS A 40 -2.23 0.08 18.71
CA LYS A 40 -1.40 -1.09 18.38
C LYS A 40 0.02 -0.72 17.96
N LEU A 41 0.21 0.45 17.34
CA LEU A 41 1.55 0.91 16.96
C LEU A 41 2.45 1.20 18.16
N LYS A 42 1.92 1.36 19.36
CA LYS A 42 2.72 1.53 20.59
C LYS A 42 3.57 0.32 20.96
N ASP A 43 3.20 -0.86 20.45
CA ASP A 43 3.92 -2.11 20.70
C ASP A 43 5.15 -2.28 19.80
N PHE A 44 5.37 -1.38 18.86
CA PHE A 44 6.47 -1.43 17.89
C PHE A 44 7.52 -0.36 18.16
N LYS A 45 8.78 -0.72 17.97
CA LYS A 45 9.86 0.24 17.89
C LYS A 45 9.84 0.88 16.50
N ILE A 46 9.87 2.20 16.44
CA ILE A 46 9.84 2.96 15.18
C ILE A 46 10.98 3.98 15.22
N ASP A 47 12.01 3.76 14.42
CA ASP A 47 13.14 4.69 14.30
C ASP A 47 12.90 5.73 13.20
N ARG A 48 12.20 5.32 12.11
CA ARG A 48 11.91 6.17 10.95
C ARG A 48 10.46 6.01 10.48
N ILE A 49 9.94 7.09 9.91
CA ILE A 49 8.58 7.12 9.39
C ILE A 49 8.61 7.57 7.94
N TYR A 50 8.06 6.74 7.08
CA TYR A 50 7.89 7.02 5.66
C TYR A 50 6.42 7.02 5.28
N THR A 51 6.06 7.86 4.32
CA THR A 51 4.71 7.89 3.75
C THR A 51 4.77 7.90 2.24
N SER A 52 3.76 7.33 1.62
CA SER A 52 3.42 7.66 0.24
C SER A 52 3.23 9.17 0.06
N ASP A 53 3.46 9.68 -1.15
CA ASP A 53 3.20 11.09 -1.49
C ASP A 53 1.71 11.45 -1.50
N LEU A 54 0.81 10.45 -1.57
CA LEU A 54 -0.60 10.66 -1.77
C LEU A 54 -1.28 11.20 -0.50
N LEU A 55 -2.19 12.16 -0.66
CA LEU A 55 -2.79 12.93 0.44
C LEU A 55 -3.31 12.06 1.59
N ARG A 56 -4.06 10.99 1.28
CA ARG A 56 -4.65 10.07 2.28
C ARG A 56 -3.61 9.35 3.16
N ALA A 57 -2.41 9.07 2.63
CA ALA A 57 -1.33 8.47 3.43
C ALA A 57 -0.73 9.50 4.39
N LYS A 58 -0.49 10.72 3.93
CA LYS A 58 0.00 11.83 4.77
C LYS A 58 -1.01 12.21 5.86
N GLN A 59 -2.30 12.24 5.54
CA GLN A 59 -3.36 12.46 6.54
C GLN A 59 -3.41 11.32 7.56
N THR A 60 -3.22 10.08 7.12
CA THR A 60 -3.14 8.92 8.03
C THR A 60 -1.98 9.09 9.01
N ALA A 61 -0.77 9.46 8.54
CA ALA A 61 0.37 9.72 9.41
C ALA A 61 0.04 10.72 10.52
N LYS A 62 -0.56 11.84 10.17
CA LYS A 62 -0.94 12.90 11.12
C LYS A 62 -1.97 12.42 12.15
N ILE A 63 -2.99 11.66 11.75
CA ILE A 63 -3.99 11.09 12.67
C ILE A 63 -3.36 10.08 13.63
N LEU A 64 -2.38 9.30 13.16
CA LEU A 64 -1.61 8.39 14.00
C LEU A 64 -0.69 9.14 14.98
N GLY A 65 -0.49 10.44 14.80
CA GLY A 65 0.31 11.32 15.68
C GLY A 65 1.74 11.53 15.19
N PHE A 66 2.02 11.23 13.94
CA PHE A 66 3.31 11.43 13.33
C PHE A 66 3.31 12.72 12.47
N GLU A 67 3.96 13.77 12.99
CA GLU A 67 4.07 15.06 12.28
C GLU A 67 5.31 15.11 11.36
N ASN A 68 6.38 14.39 11.74
CA ASN A 68 7.62 14.34 10.99
C ASN A 68 7.76 12.99 10.29
N PHE A 69 7.74 13.00 8.97
CA PHE A 69 7.92 11.82 8.12
C PHE A 69 8.61 12.19 6.80
N THR A 70 9.24 11.21 6.19
CA THR A 70 9.79 11.34 4.84
C THR A 70 8.79 10.80 3.84
N SER A 71 8.43 11.59 2.82
CA SER A 71 7.63 11.12 1.70
C SER A 71 8.50 10.41 0.67
N ASP A 72 8.06 9.24 0.19
CA ASP A 72 8.73 8.48 -0.85
C ASP A 72 7.70 7.95 -1.85
N SER A 73 7.84 8.35 -3.12
CA SER A 73 6.91 7.97 -4.20
C SER A 73 6.89 6.46 -4.46
N ARG A 74 7.94 5.74 -4.09
CA ARG A 74 7.97 4.26 -4.20
C ARG A 74 6.92 3.58 -3.31
N LEU A 75 6.38 4.28 -2.30
CA LEU A 75 5.27 3.81 -1.46
C LEU A 75 3.88 4.16 -2.02
N ASN A 76 3.77 4.86 -3.15
CA ASN A 76 2.49 5.21 -3.74
C ASN A 76 1.68 3.97 -4.14
N GLU A 77 0.35 4.15 -4.20
CA GLU A 77 -0.55 3.12 -4.75
C GLU A 77 -0.19 2.86 -6.22
N MET A 78 -0.63 1.72 -6.72
CA MET A 78 -0.56 1.43 -8.15
C MET A 78 -1.06 2.62 -8.95
N ASP A 79 -0.29 3.03 -9.94
CA ASP A 79 -0.73 4.05 -10.89
C ASP A 79 -1.74 3.46 -11.86
N PHE A 80 -3.02 3.76 -11.63
CA PHE A 80 -4.12 3.32 -12.48
C PHE A 80 -4.27 4.16 -13.75
N GLY A 81 -3.39 5.15 -13.98
CA GLY A 81 -3.38 5.99 -15.17
C GLY A 81 -4.74 6.63 -15.46
N ASP A 82 -5.28 6.39 -16.66
CA ASP A 82 -6.54 6.98 -17.12
C ASP A 82 -7.79 6.53 -16.34
N PHE A 83 -7.68 5.55 -15.45
CA PHE A 83 -8.81 5.09 -14.64
C PHE A 83 -9.02 5.95 -13.39
N LYS A 84 -7.99 6.73 -12.98
CA LYS A 84 -8.10 7.60 -11.80
C LYS A 84 -9.29 8.55 -11.89
N GLY A 85 -10.04 8.68 -10.80
CA GLY A 85 -11.24 9.51 -10.69
C GLY A 85 -12.51 8.91 -11.30
N LYS A 86 -12.43 7.75 -11.94
CA LYS A 86 -13.60 7.05 -12.52
C LYS A 86 -14.12 5.97 -11.58
N SER A 87 -15.43 5.70 -11.63
CA SER A 87 -16.01 4.58 -10.88
C SER A 87 -15.57 3.23 -11.46
N TYR A 88 -15.50 2.22 -10.62
CA TYR A 88 -15.19 0.86 -11.05
C TYR A 88 -16.19 0.39 -12.12
N ASP A 89 -17.49 0.64 -11.90
CA ASP A 89 -18.54 0.22 -12.84
C ASP A 89 -18.36 0.87 -14.22
N TYR A 90 -18.03 2.17 -14.28
CA TYR A 90 -17.71 2.84 -15.54
C TYR A 90 -16.52 2.20 -16.22
N VAL A 91 -15.43 1.99 -15.48
CA VAL A 91 -14.19 1.44 -16.04
C VAL A 91 -14.38 0.01 -16.53
N PHE A 92 -15.02 -0.86 -15.75
CA PHE A 92 -15.27 -2.25 -16.17
C PHE A 92 -16.16 -2.36 -17.40
N ASN A 93 -17.17 -1.47 -17.53
CA ASN A 93 -18.05 -1.46 -18.71
C ASN A 93 -17.39 -0.85 -19.95
N THR A 94 -16.46 0.12 -19.76
CA THR A 94 -15.86 0.87 -20.90
C THR A 94 -14.59 0.19 -21.43
N TYR A 95 -13.83 -0.46 -20.56
CA TYR A 95 -12.50 -1.03 -20.89
C TYR A 95 -12.49 -2.56 -20.81
N ASP A 96 -13.57 -3.23 -21.22
CA ASP A 96 -13.70 -4.69 -21.15
C ASP A 96 -12.52 -5.42 -21.81
N ASN A 97 -12.08 -5.01 -22.99
CA ASN A 97 -10.92 -5.59 -23.68
C ASN A 97 -9.64 -5.54 -22.83
N PHE A 98 -9.43 -4.48 -22.06
CA PHE A 98 -8.29 -4.36 -21.16
C PHE A 98 -8.34 -5.46 -20.11
N PHE A 99 -9.50 -5.67 -19.47
CA PHE A 99 -9.66 -6.69 -18.44
C PHE A 99 -9.62 -8.11 -18.99
N GLN A 100 -10.07 -8.34 -20.23
CA GLN A 100 -9.90 -9.64 -20.88
C GLN A 100 -8.40 -9.94 -21.09
N ASN A 101 -7.62 -8.98 -21.58
CA ASN A 101 -6.18 -9.16 -21.73
C ASN A 101 -5.49 -9.38 -20.36
N GLN A 102 -5.93 -8.70 -19.30
CA GLN A 102 -5.38 -8.91 -17.96
C GLN A 102 -5.63 -10.31 -17.40
N LYS A 103 -6.64 -11.04 -17.87
CA LYS A 103 -6.86 -12.43 -17.43
C LYS A 103 -5.73 -13.36 -17.87
N ASP A 104 -5.12 -13.07 -19.03
CA ASP A 104 -4.04 -13.87 -19.59
C ASP A 104 -2.69 -13.49 -18.96
N ASP A 105 -2.50 -12.21 -18.61
CA ASP A 105 -1.27 -11.70 -18.00
C ASP A 105 -1.52 -10.50 -17.05
N ILE A 106 -1.98 -10.81 -15.85
CA ILE A 106 -2.32 -9.80 -14.85
C ILE A 106 -1.11 -8.97 -14.38
N PHE A 107 0.12 -9.48 -14.54
CA PHE A 107 1.31 -8.85 -13.98
C PHE A 107 1.98 -7.86 -14.95
N HIS A 108 1.97 -8.12 -16.26
CA HIS A 108 2.70 -7.31 -17.22
C HIS A 108 1.82 -6.35 -18.03
N ILE A 109 0.50 -6.54 -18.06
CA ILE A 109 -0.41 -5.62 -18.73
C ILE A 109 -0.51 -4.31 -17.96
N LYS A 110 -0.01 -3.21 -18.55
CA LYS A 110 -0.05 -1.86 -17.97
C LYS A 110 -1.44 -1.25 -18.03
N TYR A 111 -1.84 -0.57 -16.97
CA TYR A 111 -2.96 0.36 -17.03
C TYR A 111 -2.67 1.46 -18.08
N PRO A 112 -3.68 1.91 -18.86
CA PRO A 112 -3.48 2.98 -19.83
C PRO A 112 -2.87 4.23 -19.17
N ASN A 113 -1.70 4.66 -19.63
CA ASN A 113 -0.90 5.73 -19.03
C ASN A 113 -0.54 5.53 -17.54
N GLY A 114 -0.52 4.27 -17.09
CA GLY A 114 -0.18 3.89 -15.73
C GLY A 114 0.93 2.84 -15.66
N GLU A 115 0.98 2.08 -14.56
CA GLU A 115 1.95 1.01 -14.33
C GLU A 115 1.29 -0.39 -14.37
N ASN A 116 2.09 -1.43 -14.38
CA ASN A 116 1.66 -2.80 -14.15
C ASN A 116 2.08 -3.29 -12.76
N ARG A 117 1.69 -4.52 -12.40
CA ARG A 117 2.01 -5.08 -11.06
C ARG A 117 3.50 -5.36 -10.88
N ILE A 118 4.22 -5.71 -11.93
CA ILE A 118 5.68 -5.93 -11.85
C ILE A 118 6.41 -4.62 -11.60
N ASP A 119 6.03 -3.53 -12.27
CA ASP A 119 6.61 -2.20 -12.02
C ASP A 119 6.42 -1.81 -10.54
N LEU A 120 5.21 -2.02 -9.99
CA LEU A 120 4.89 -1.76 -8.58
C LEU A 120 5.75 -2.62 -7.64
N ILE A 121 5.85 -3.93 -7.87
CA ILE A 121 6.65 -4.85 -7.04
C ILE A 121 8.12 -4.43 -7.05
N ASN A 122 8.65 -4.06 -8.21
CA ASN A 122 10.05 -3.69 -8.36
C ASN A 122 10.39 -2.41 -7.58
N ARG A 123 9.60 -1.32 -7.74
CA ARG A 123 9.89 -0.07 -7.02
C ARG A 123 9.75 -0.21 -5.50
N LEU A 124 8.78 -1.02 -5.04
CA LEU A 124 8.65 -1.33 -3.62
C LEU A 124 9.81 -2.17 -3.09
N SER A 125 10.26 -3.15 -3.88
CA SER A 125 11.42 -3.98 -3.52
C SER A 125 12.69 -3.16 -3.39
N GLU A 126 12.96 -2.23 -4.31
CA GLU A 126 14.07 -1.28 -4.23
C GLU A 126 14.02 -0.44 -2.95
N PHE A 127 12.83 0.06 -2.59
CA PHE A 127 12.64 0.82 -1.36
C PHE A 127 12.96 -0.02 -0.10
N TYR A 128 12.45 -1.26 -0.04
CA TYR A 128 12.70 -2.12 1.12
C TYR A 128 14.13 -2.63 1.20
N ASP A 129 14.78 -2.91 0.08
CA ASP A 129 16.20 -3.28 0.08
C ASP A 129 17.07 -2.13 0.59
N GLU A 130 16.75 -0.88 0.25
CA GLU A 130 17.41 0.31 0.82
C GLU A 130 17.20 0.43 2.35
N LEU A 131 15.99 0.13 2.86
CA LEU A 131 15.74 0.12 4.30
C LEU A 131 16.54 -0.96 5.02
N VAL A 132 16.67 -2.14 4.41
CA VAL A 132 17.48 -3.25 4.96
C VAL A 132 18.95 -2.85 5.06
N GLU A 133 19.49 -2.14 4.07
CA GLU A 133 20.88 -1.63 4.10
C GLU A 133 21.08 -0.63 5.25
N LYS A 134 20.09 0.22 5.55
CA LYS A 134 20.12 1.16 6.66
C LYS A 134 19.98 0.51 8.03
N ASN A 135 19.40 -0.69 8.09
CA ASN A 135 19.13 -1.47 9.31
C ASN A 135 18.38 -0.68 10.40
N GLU A 136 17.36 0.09 10.01
CA GLU A 136 16.50 0.89 10.90
C GLU A 136 15.07 0.34 10.93
N ASP A 137 14.45 0.27 12.12
CA ASP A 137 13.03 -0.07 12.24
C ASP A 137 12.18 1.05 11.65
N ALA A 138 11.33 0.72 10.67
CA ALA A 138 10.62 1.71 9.89
C ALA A 138 9.10 1.49 9.89
N LEU A 139 8.34 2.58 10.07
CA LEU A 139 6.91 2.64 9.79
C LEU A 139 6.70 3.23 8.39
N CYS A 140 5.98 2.50 7.53
CA CYS A 140 5.66 2.92 6.17
C CYS A 140 4.15 3.00 5.99
N ILE A 141 3.61 4.19 5.70
CA ILE A 141 2.18 4.39 5.45
C ILE A 141 1.94 4.39 3.95
N SER A 142 1.17 3.41 3.49
CA SER A 142 0.99 3.10 2.08
C SER A 142 -0.46 2.69 1.78
N HIS A 143 -0.70 1.85 0.78
CA HIS A 143 -2.00 1.59 0.16
C HIS A 143 -2.28 0.09 0.05
N GLY A 144 -3.51 -0.25 -0.32
CA GLY A 144 -3.96 -1.63 -0.34
C GLY A 144 -3.19 -2.51 -1.32
N ILE A 145 -3.10 -2.10 -2.59
CA ILE A 145 -2.40 -2.89 -3.62
C ILE A 145 -0.89 -2.78 -3.43
N ALA A 146 -0.37 -1.63 -3.02
CA ALA A 146 1.06 -1.47 -2.73
C ALA A 146 1.52 -2.41 -1.60
N ILE A 147 0.79 -2.50 -0.48
CA ILE A 147 1.12 -3.43 0.61
C ILE A 147 0.95 -4.89 0.15
N LYS A 148 -0.10 -5.21 -0.61
CA LYS A 148 -0.25 -6.53 -1.22
C LYS A 148 0.95 -6.87 -2.11
N ALA A 149 1.40 -5.95 -2.96
CA ALA A 149 2.58 -6.10 -3.80
C ALA A 149 3.88 -6.29 -3.00
N SER A 150 3.97 -5.62 -1.84
CA SER A 150 5.12 -5.74 -0.93
C SER A 150 5.32 -7.16 -0.39
N LEU A 151 4.27 -7.97 -0.28
CA LEU A 151 4.40 -9.37 0.13
C LEU A 151 5.29 -10.16 -0.85
N PHE A 152 5.29 -9.79 -2.13
CA PHE A 152 6.05 -10.47 -3.17
C PHE A 152 7.54 -10.13 -3.19
N TRP A 153 7.95 -9.08 -2.47
CA TRP A 153 9.36 -8.88 -2.11
C TRP A 153 9.93 -10.06 -1.29
N ILE A 154 9.06 -10.76 -0.54
CA ILE A 154 9.41 -11.91 0.29
C ILE A 154 9.01 -13.23 -0.37
N LEU A 155 7.76 -13.38 -0.81
CA LEU A 155 7.19 -14.64 -1.28
C LEU A 155 7.80 -15.17 -2.59
N LYS A 156 8.16 -14.27 -3.52
CA LYS A 156 8.69 -14.58 -4.85
C LYS A 156 7.77 -15.42 -5.76
N ASP A 157 6.63 -15.88 -5.27
CA ASP A 157 5.64 -16.66 -6.02
C ASP A 157 4.42 -15.81 -6.33
N LEU A 158 4.30 -15.35 -7.57
CA LEU A 158 3.22 -14.47 -8.02
C LEU A 158 1.86 -15.15 -8.09
N SER A 159 1.78 -16.48 -8.11
CA SER A 159 0.52 -17.23 -8.18
C SER A 159 -0.38 -16.98 -6.95
N ALA A 160 0.21 -16.58 -5.82
CA ALA A 160 -0.51 -16.26 -4.60
C ALA A 160 -1.16 -14.86 -4.58
N TRP A 161 -1.07 -14.09 -5.68
CA TRP A 161 -1.54 -12.70 -5.72
C TRP A 161 -2.98 -12.52 -5.21
N ASP A 162 -3.91 -13.35 -5.63
CA ASP A 162 -5.33 -13.19 -5.28
C ASP A 162 -5.70 -13.74 -3.90
N ASN A 163 -4.74 -14.31 -3.18
CA ASN A 163 -4.97 -14.88 -1.84
C ASN A 163 -4.91 -13.85 -0.72
N PHE A 164 -4.55 -12.59 -1.01
CA PHE A 164 -4.36 -11.57 0.01
C PHE A 164 -5.32 -10.39 -0.17
N TRP A 165 -5.88 -9.97 0.95
CA TRP A 165 -6.63 -8.74 1.07
C TRP A 165 -6.04 -7.90 2.20
N ILE A 166 -5.89 -6.60 2.01
CA ILE A 166 -5.32 -5.67 2.99
C ILE A 166 -6.40 -4.67 3.38
N GLU A 167 -6.79 -4.65 4.66
CA GLU A 167 -7.84 -3.77 5.17
C GLU A 167 -7.34 -2.34 5.41
N ASN A 168 -8.22 -1.32 5.29
CA ASN A 168 -7.89 0.04 5.64
C ASN A 168 -7.48 0.13 7.13
N GLY A 169 -6.43 0.87 7.43
CA GLY A 169 -5.91 1.02 8.79
C GLY A 169 -5.22 -0.22 9.36
N SER A 170 -5.13 -1.32 8.61
CA SER A 170 -4.44 -2.53 9.07
C SER A 170 -2.93 -2.38 9.10
N ILE A 171 -2.30 -3.17 9.96
CA ILE A 171 -0.85 -3.26 10.12
C ILE A 171 -0.36 -4.60 9.53
N THR A 172 0.67 -4.53 8.72
CA THR A 172 1.43 -5.70 8.23
C THR A 172 2.88 -5.53 8.67
N VAL A 173 3.55 -6.60 9.12
CA VAL A 173 4.90 -6.52 9.65
C VAL A 173 5.82 -7.49 8.93
N PHE A 174 6.89 -6.95 8.38
CA PHE A 174 8.03 -7.73 7.90
C PHE A 174 9.13 -7.71 8.94
N GLN A 175 9.72 -8.86 9.19
CA GLN A 175 10.88 -9.01 10.08
C GLN A 175 12.08 -9.48 9.28
N ILE A 176 13.21 -8.83 9.49
CA ILE A 176 14.48 -9.15 8.83
C ILE A 176 15.47 -9.57 9.91
N GLU A 177 15.92 -10.84 9.84
CA GLU A 177 16.91 -11.44 10.74
C GLU A 177 17.95 -12.19 9.92
N ASP A 178 19.22 -11.91 10.13
CA ASP A 178 20.35 -12.59 9.45
C ASP A 178 20.14 -12.74 7.91
N LYS A 179 19.66 -11.66 7.26
CA LYS A 179 19.29 -11.58 5.84
C LYS A 179 18.04 -12.40 5.45
N LYS A 180 17.41 -13.09 6.39
CA LYS A 180 16.15 -13.78 6.16
C LYS A 180 15.00 -12.76 6.28
N LYS A 181 14.13 -12.76 5.27
CA LYS A 181 12.93 -11.90 5.21
C LYS A 181 11.72 -12.75 5.60
N LEU A 182 10.93 -12.27 6.55
CA LEU A 182 9.74 -12.97 7.08
C LEU A 182 8.53 -12.05 7.06
N ILE A 183 7.37 -12.59 6.75
CA ILE A 183 6.08 -11.95 7.03
C ILE A 183 5.69 -12.35 8.46
N LYS A 184 5.97 -11.46 9.44
CA LYS A 184 5.71 -11.70 10.85
C LYS A 184 4.22 -11.61 11.20
N ALA A 185 3.55 -10.65 10.59
CA ALA A 185 2.12 -10.43 10.78
C ALA A 185 1.49 -9.84 9.53
N LEU A 186 0.24 -10.16 9.28
CA LEU A 186 -0.53 -9.67 8.15
C LEU A 186 -1.91 -9.20 8.60
N ASN A 187 -2.28 -7.97 8.20
CA ASN A 187 -3.63 -7.45 8.32
C ASN A 187 -4.16 -7.36 9.77
N ILE A 188 -3.32 -6.94 10.72
CA ILE A 188 -3.73 -6.71 12.11
C ILE A 188 -4.64 -5.47 12.18
N LEU A 189 -5.85 -5.62 12.74
CA LEU A 189 -6.85 -4.57 12.93
C LEU A 189 -7.06 -4.25 14.41
#